data_3fe48464d04e3a049f194c629ac202eb
#
_entry.id   3fe48464d04e3a049f194c629ac202eb
#
_cell.length_a   1.000
_cell.length_b   1.000
_cell.length_c   1.000
_cell.angle_alpha   90.00
_cell.angle_beta   90.00
_cell.angle_gamma   90.00
#
_symmetry.space_group_name_H-M   'P 1'
#
loop_
_entity.id
_entity.type
_entity.pdbx_description
1 polymer ?
#
loop_
_entity_poly.entity_id
_entity_poly.type
_entity_poly.pdbx_seq_one_letter_code
_entity_poly.pdbx_strand_id
1 'polypeptide(L)'
;MEFKRREQHAGEHGRAAAVCLGLLCLLLLVTPGDNTEIQTGSSNPTEEGNPLQTCLNNVTQLQMKIDRLEEEKKEMVSHICPDGWTYFNSSCYFKSSESKNWNESRQDCLGKGADLVIINSREENLFLKNFGLRVWIGLSDLKTEREWKWVDGSSLCYSSWAKGQPDDAPGGEDCGEVRPERDGWNDLFCTHSQQWVCEKKTPVHPVGI
;
A
#
# COMPACT_ATOMS: atom_id res chain seq x y z
N MET A 1 -0.26 -3.70 -18.60
CA MET A 1 -1.16 -2.55 -18.88
C MET A 1 -1.85 -1.99 -17.62
N GLU A 2 -2.01 -2.74 -16.54
CA GLU A 2 -2.65 -2.27 -15.31
C GLU A 2 -1.80 -1.37 -14.41
N PHE A 3 -0.48 -1.48 -14.47
CA PHE A 3 0.41 -0.64 -13.68
C PHE A 3 0.28 0.85 -14.06
N LYS A 4 0.12 1.16 -15.35
CA LYS A 4 -0.15 2.54 -15.82
C LYS A 4 -1.52 3.09 -15.37
N ARG A 5 -2.50 2.23 -15.12
CA ARG A 5 -3.84 2.67 -14.68
C ARG A 5 -3.86 3.08 -13.20
N ARG A 6 -2.96 2.54 -12.38
CA ARG A 6 -2.86 2.88 -10.93
C ARG A 6 -2.06 4.15 -10.66
N GLU A 7 -1.06 4.46 -11.46
CA GLU A 7 -0.40 5.77 -11.40
C GLU A 7 -1.36 6.90 -11.78
N GLN A 8 -2.29 6.64 -12.72
CA GLN A 8 -3.36 7.60 -13.02
C GLN A 8 -4.31 7.81 -11.83
N HIS A 9 -4.68 6.76 -11.07
CA HIS A 9 -5.55 6.91 -9.90
C HIS A 9 -4.90 7.67 -8.73
N ALA A 10 -3.61 7.50 -8.48
CA ALA A 10 -2.90 8.30 -7.46
C ALA A 10 -2.85 9.78 -7.85
N GLY A 11 -2.63 10.08 -9.11
CA GLY A 11 -2.69 11.45 -9.65
C GLY A 11 -4.09 12.06 -9.62
N GLU A 12 -5.14 11.23 -9.78
CA GLU A 12 -6.54 11.68 -9.69
C GLU A 12 -6.95 12.02 -8.25
N HIS A 13 -6.48 11.29 -7.24
CA HIS A 13 -6.74 11.63 -5.84
C HIS A 13 -6.06 12.94 -5.41
N GLY A 14 -4.85 13.21 -5.89
CA GLY A 14 -4.16 14.48 -5.65
C GLY A 14 -4.91 15.65 -6.32
N ARG A 15 -5.37 15.46 -7.56
CA ARG A 15 -6.17 16.46 -8.28
C ARG A 15 -7.54 16.68 -7.65
N ALA A 16 -8.20 15.62 -7.18
CA ALA A 16 -9.48 15.73 -6.46
C ALA A 16 -9.31 16.49 -5.13
N ALA A 17 -8.23 16.27 -4.39
CA ALA A 17 -7.93 17.01 -3.17
C ALA A 17 -7.65 18.50 -3.44
N ALA A 18 -6.92 18.81 -4.50
CA ALA A 18 -6.67 20.22 -4.91
C ALA A 18 -7.95 20.94 -5.34
N VAL A 19 -8.84 20.25 -6.07
CA VAL A 19 -10.17 20.78 -6.46
C VAL A 19 -11.04 21.00 -5.22
N CYS A 20 -11.06 20.06 -4.25
CA CYS A 20 -11.79 20.21 -2.99
C CYS A 20 -11.26 21.38 -2.15
N LEU A 21 -9.94 21.58 -2.08
CA LEU A 21 -9.34 22.72 -1.40
C LEU A 21 -9.66 24.03 -2.10
N GLY A 22 -9.67 24.05 -3.42
CA GLY A 22 -10.07 25.22 -4.21
C GLY A 22 -11.56 25.57 -3.99
N LEU A 23 -12.45 24.59 -3.94
CA LEU A 23 -13.86 24.77 -3.62
C LEU A 23 -14.06 25.23 -2.16
N LEU A 24 -13.27 24.74 -1.22
CA LEU A 24 -13.29 25.20 0.18
C LEU A 24 -12.88 26.67 0.31
N CYS A 25 -11.86 27.10 -0.45
CA CYS A 25 -11.48 28.52 -0.55
C CYS A 25 -12.63 29.39 -1.06
N LEU A 26 -13.40 28.91 -2.05
CA LEU A 26 -14.58 29.63 -2.57
C LEU A 26 -15.69 29.70 -1.53
N LEU A 27 -15.95 28.66 -0.76
CA LEU A 27 -16.98 28.62 0.27
C LEU A 27 -16.66 29.51 1.48
N LEU A 28 -15.40 29.69 1.83
CA LEU A 28 -14.96 30.55 2.93
C LEU A 28 -15.04 32.05 2.58
N LEU A 29 -15.15 32.41 1.30
CA LEU A 29 -15.30 33.79 0.85
C LEU A 29 -16.76 34.23 0.66
N VAL A 30 -17.73 33.29 0.76
CA VAL A 30 -19.15 33.58 0.70
C VAL A 30 -19.72 33.59 2.13
N THR A 31 -19.47 34.67 2.87
CA THR A 31 -20.24 34.98 4.08
C THR A 31 -21.47 35.78 3.65
N PRO A 32 -22.70 35.33 3.94
CA PRO A 32 -23.89 36.13 3.72
C PRO A 32 -24.03 37.12 4.90
N GLY A 33 -23.98 38.37 4.61
CA GLY A 33 -24.46 39.40 5.53
C GLY A 33 -23.49 40.51 5.82
N ASP A 34 -23.60 41.66 5.09
CA ASP A 34 -24.11 42.90 5.66
C ASP A 34 -24.22 43.93 4.53
N ASN A 35 -25.48 44.41 4.38
CA ASN A 35 -25.74 45.61 3.61
C ASN A 35 -25.16 46.84 4.36
N THR A 36 -24.06 47.34 3.90
CA THR A 36 -23.58 48.69 4.27
C THR A 36 -23.31 49.48 3.03
N GLU A 37 -23.88 50.71 3.04
CA GLU A 37 -23.90 51.67 1.97
C GLU A 37 -22.53 51.98 1.38
N ILE A 38 -22.52 52.10 0.06
CA ILE A 38 -21.37 52.57 -0.73
C ILE A 38 -21.19 54.04 -0.45
N GLN A 39 -20.25 54.41 0.40
CA GLN A 39 -19.67 55.77 0.38
C GLN A 39 -18.52 55.78 -0.63
N THR A 40 -18.71 56.55 -1.67
CA THR A 40 -17.68 56.88 -2.66
C THR A 40 -16.60 57.76 -2.05
N GLY A 41 -15.59 57.12 -1.48
CA GLY A 41 -14.34 57.77 -1.07
C GLY A 41 -13.23 57.37 -2.03
N SER A 42 -12.73 58.31 -2.84
CA SER A 42 -11.55 58.13 -3.67
C SER A 42 -10.33 57.90 -2.78
N SER A 43 -9.88 56.68 -2.70
CA SER A 43 -8.56 56.32 -2.20
C SER A 43 -7.92 55.35 -3.18
N ASN A 44 -6.67 55.62 -3.55
CA ASN A 44 -5.84 54.80 -4.46
C ASN A 44 -5.94 53.32 -4.12
N PRO A 45 -6.07 52.40 -5.09
CA PRO A 45 -6.00 51.00 -4.85
C PRO A 45 -4.55 50.64 -4.50
N THR A 46 -4.25 50.56 -3.21
CA THR A 46 -3.14 49.70 -2.76
C THR A 46 -3.47 48.31 -3.23
N GLU A 47 -2.51 47.64 -3.86
CA GLU A 47 -2.58 46.26 -4.35
C GLU A 47 -2.85 45.29 -3.19
N GLU A 48 -4.06 45.25 -2.65
CA GLU A 48 -4.57 44.14 -1.89
C GLU A 48 -4.92 43.04 -2.90
N GLY A 49 -3.94 42.14 -3.12
CA GLY A 49 -4.09 41.01 -4.02
C GLY A 49 -5.38 40.27 -3.71
N ASN A 50 -6.17 39.99 -4.74
CA ASN A 50 -7.43 39.24 -4.64
C ASN A 50 -7.25 37.98 -3.78
N PRO A 51 -7.91 37.88 -2.61
CA PRO A 51 -7.72 36.77 -1.67
C PRO A 51 -7.94 35.39 -2.33
N LEU A 52 -8.83 35.32 -3.30
CA LEU A 52 -9.07 34.10 -4.09
C LEU A 52 -7.85 33.75 -4.95
N GLN A 53 -7.23 34.72 -5.60
CA GLN A 53 -6.05 34.49 -6.42
C GLN A 53 -4.85 34.04 -5.56
N THR A 54 -4.69 34.64 -4.38
CA THR A 54 -3.68 34.20 -3.40
C THR A 54 -3.92 32.77 -2.94
N CYS A 55 -5.17 32.41 -2.64
CA CYS A 55 -5.52 31.03 -2.27
C CYS A 55 -5.24 30.04 -3.41
N LEU A 56 -5.61 30.36 -4.64
CA LEU A 56 -5.33 29.52 -5.82
C LEU A 56 -3.82 29.34 -6.05
N ASN A 57 -3.05 30.41 -5.91
CA ASN A 57 -1.59 30.37 -6.03
C ASN A 57 -0.98 29.43 -4.96
N ASN A 58 -1.45 29.54 -3.71
CA ASN A 58 -0.99 28.69 -2.61
C ASN A 58 -1.33 27.20 -2.86
N VAL A 59 -2.54 26.90 -3.33
CA VAL A 59 -2.94 25.53 -3.69
C VAL A 59 -2.04 24.98 -4.79
N THR A 60 -1.77 25.78 -5.83
CA THR A 60 -0.87 25.37 -6.93
C THR A 60 0.55 25.10 -6.43
N GLN A 61 1.08 25.99 -5.58
CA GLN A 61 2.41 25.79 -5.00
C GLN A 61 2.50 24.55 -4.11
N LEU A 62 1.46 24.30 -3.30
CA LEU A 62 1.39 23.09 -2.48
C LEU A 62 1.34 21.82 -3.33
N GLN A 63 0.56 21.84 -4.42
CA GLN A 63 0.51 20.70 -5.35
C GLN A 63 1.88 20.43 -5.97
N MET A 64 2.57 21.45 -6.49
CA MET A 64 3.92 21.28 -7.04
C MET A 64 4.92 20.75 -6.01
N LYS A 65 4.76 21.15 -4.73
CA LYS A 65 5.61 20.64 -3.65
C LYS A 65 5.31 19.17 -3.34
N ILE A 66 4.04 18.78 -3.36
CA ILE A 66 3.64 17.37 -3.19
C ILE A 66 4.22 16.52 -4.32
N ASP A 67 4.02 16.92 -5.58
CA ASP A 67 4.51 16.19 -6.75
C ASP A 67 6.05 16.00 -6.70
N ARG A 68 6.77 17.03 -6.28
CA ARG A 68 8.22 16.97 -6.08
C ARG A 68 8.63 15.98 -4.97
N LEU A 69 7.96 16.05 -3.82
CA LEU A 69 8.25 15.16 -2.70
C LEU A 69 7.91 13.69 -3.03
N GLU A 70 6.88 13.46 -3.83
CA GLU A 70 6.53 12.12 -4.33
C GLU A 70 7.62 11.57 -5.26
N GLU A 71 8.19 12.40 -6.15
CA GLU A 71 9.29 11.98 -7.03
C GLU A 71 10.59 11.73 -6.24
N GLU A 72 10.96 12.63 -5.31
CA GLU A 72 12.11 12.44 -4.41
C GLU A 72 11.96 11.17 -3.58
N LYS A 73 10.76 10.89 -3.06
CA LYS A 73 10.45 9.63 -2.34
C LYS A 73 10.61 8.43 -3.24
N LYS A 74 10.14 8.49 -4.48
CA LYS A 74 10.22 7.40 -5.45
C LYS A 74 11.69 7.09 -5.81
N GLU A 75 12.51 8.12 -6.01
CA GLU A 75 13.95 7.95 -6.23
C GLU A 75 14.63 7.30 -5.02
N MET A 76 14.38 7.79 -3.81
CA MET A 76 14.94 7.19 -2.59
C MET A 76 14.55 5.73 -2.42
N VAL A 77 13.29 5.39 -2.72
CA VAL A 77 12.77 4.02 -2.57
C VAL A 77 13.29 3.08 -3.65
N SER A 78 13.59 3.58 -4.87
CA SER A 78 14.06 2.77 -6.00
C SER A 78 15.37 2.04 -5.74
N HIS A 79 16.20 2.54 -4.80
CA HIS A 79 17.48 1.95 -4.43
C HIS A 79 17.43 1.08 -3.16
N ILE A 80 16.29 1.01 -2.48
CA ILE A 80 16.17 0.24 -1.23
C ILE A 80 16.02 -1.26 -1.51
N CYS A 81 15.25 -1.61 -2.54
CA CYS A 81 15.00 -2.99 -2.90
C CYS A 81 15.78 -3.40 -4.16
N PRO A 82 16.16 -4.68 -4.29
CA PRO A 82 16.73 -5.19 -5.53
C PRO A 82 15.79 -5.03 -6.72
N ASP A 83 16.34 -5.06 -7.94
CA ASP A 83 15.54 -5.03 -9.16
C ASP A 83 14.45 -6.12 -9.19
N GLY A 84 13.26 -5.75 -9.58
CA GLY A 84 12.10 -6.64 -9.62
C GLY A 84 11.40 -6.85 -8.27
N TRP A 85 11.88 -6.22 -7.19
CA TRP A 85 11.24 -6.23 -5.88
C TRP A 85 10.44 -4.95 -5.66
N THR A 86 9.37 -5.05 -4.89
CA THR A 86 8.52 -3.91 -4.51
C THR A 86 8.75 -3.54 -3.06
N TYR A 87 9.03 -2.27 -2.79
CA TYR A 87 9.15 -1.76 -1.43
C TYR A 87 7.77 -1.47 -0.83
N PHE A 88 7.54 -1.96 0.38
CA PHE A 88 6.37 -1.63 1.18
C PHE A 88 6.71 -1.75 2.67
N ASN A 89 6.39 -0.72 3.45
CA ASN A 89 6.49 -0.71 4.92
C ASN A 89 7.77 -1.33 5.50
N SER A 90 8.95 -0.85 5.06
CA SER A 90 10.28 -1.29 5.51
C SER A 90 10.63 -2.74 5.13
N SER A 91 9.99 -3.28 4.12
CA SER A 91 10.30 -4.59 3.54
C SER A 91 10.32 -4.53 2.02
N CYS A 92 11.06 -5.44 1.41
CA CYS A 92 11.06 -5.68 -0.03
C CYS A 92 10.34 -6.98 -0.32
N TYR A 93 9.44 -6.96 -1.29
CA TYR A 93 8.60 -8.10 -1.67
C TYR A 93 8.87 -8.50 -3.11
N PHE A 94 9.14 -9.78 -3.31
CA PHE A 94 9.27 -10.38 -4.62
C PHE A 94 8.06 -11.27 -4.90
N LYS A 95 7.35 -10.99 -5.99
CA LYS A 95 6.27 -11.84 -6.49
C LYS A 95 6.80 -12.73 -7.60
N SER A 96 6.64 -14.04 -7.46
CA SER A 96 7.05 -14.98 -8.49
C SER A 96 6.20 -14.84 -9.78
N SER A 97 6.81 -15.16 -10.91
CA SER A 97 6.09 -15.36 -12.19
C SER A 97 5.79 -16.85 -12.45
N GLU A 98 6.45 -17.74 -11.73
CA GLU A 98 6.31 -19.20 -11.83
C GLU A 98 5.38 -19.71 -10.73
N SER A 99 4.95 -20.96 -10.85
CA SER A 99 4.20 -21.69 -9.83
C SER A 99 4.99 -22.91 -9.35
N LYS A 100 5.11 -23.08 -8.03
CA LYS A 100 5.79 -24.19 -7.36
C LYS A 100 4.98 -24.65 -6.15
N ASN A 101 5.30 -25.80 -5.59
CA ASN A 101 4.77 -26.22 -4.31
C ASN A 101 5.32 -25.32 -3.18
N TRP A 102 4.69 -25.37 -1.99
CA TRP A 102 5.03 -24.47 -0.90
C TRP A 102 6.51 -24.57 -0.47
N ASN A 103 7.04 -25.80 -0.34
CA ASN A 103 8.42 -25.99 0.08
C ASN A 103 9.43 -25.48 -0.97
N GLU A 104 9.19 -25.77 -2.25
CA GLU A 104 10.02 -25.25 -3.35
C GLU A 104 9.96 -23.73 -3.44
N SER A 105 8.78 -23.15 -3.21
CA SER A 105 8.58 -21.70 -3.14
C SER A 105 9.38 -21.06 -2.02
N ARG A 106 9.39 -21.69 -0.83
CA ARG A 106 10.21 -21.25 0.29
C ARG A 106 11.70 -21.34 -0.02
N GLN A 107 12.15 -22.45 -0.62
CA GLN A 107 13.55 -22.60 -1.00
C GLN A 107 13.98 -21.54 -2.02
N ASP A 108 13.11 -21.17 -2.94
CA ASP A 108 13.38 -20.08 -3.89
C ASP A 108 13.55 -18.72 -3.16
N CYS A 109 12.72 -18.42 -2.17
CA CYS A 109 12.87 -17.22 -1.35
C CYS A 109 14.20 -17.23 -0.57
N LEU A 110 14.54 -18.36 0.08
CA LEU A 110 15.79 -18.52 0.82
C LEU A 110 17.01 -18.34 -0.09
N GLY A 111 16.95 -18.85 -1.32
CA GLY A 111 18.00 -18.65 -2.34
C GLY A 111 18.19 -17.17 -2.75
N LYS A 112 17.19 -16.32 -2.53
CA LYS A 112 17.22 -14.88 -2.75
C LYS A 112 17.61 -14.08 -1.49
N GLY A 113 17.95 -14.74 -0.39
CA GLY A 113 18.23 -14.12 0.91
C GLY A 113 16.99 -13.47 1.53
N ALA A 114 15.83 -14.13 1.35
CA ALA A 114 14.51 -13.76 1.85
C ALA A 114 13.80 -15.01 2.42
N ASP A 115 12.58 -14.90 2.91
CA ASP A 115 11.73 -16.07 3.17
C ASP A 115 10.32 -15.81 2.60
N LEU A 116 9.43 -16.80 2.64
CA LEU A 116 8.02 -16.57 2.31
C LEU A 116 7.45 -15.48 3.22
N VAL A 117 6.59 -14.64 2.66
CA VAL A 117 6.05 -13.46 3.34
C VAL A 117 5.34 -13.81 4.65
N ILE A 118 5.61 -13.00 5.69
CA ILE A 118 4.95 -13.06 7.00
C ILE A 118 4.01 -11.85 7.11
N ILE A 119 2.72 -12.09 7.21
CA ILE A 119 1.72 -11.03 7.23
C ILE A 119 1.44 -10.61 8.67
N ASN A 120 1.88 -9.43 9.05
CA ASN A 120 1.80 -8.93 10.42
C ASN A 120 0.73 -7.83 10.62
N SER A 121 0.17 -7.31 9.55
CA SER A 121 -0.79 -6.21 9.60
C SER A 121 -1.87 -6.32 8.52
N ARG A 122 -2.96 -5.57 8.75
CA ARG A 122 -4.03 -5.43 7.76
C ARG A 122 -3.53 -4.75 6.48
N GLU A 123 -2.69 -3.75 6.64
CA GLU A 123 -2.12 -2.97 5.52
C GLU A 123 -1.27 -3.87 4.62
N GLU A 124 -0.45 -4.74 5.21
CA GLU A 124 0.35 -5.73 4.49
C GLU A 124 -0.52 -6.78 3.78
N ASN A 125 -1.56 -7.27 4.46
CA ASN A 125 -2.53 -8.17 3.85
C ASN A 125 -3.23 -7.54 2.63
N LEU A 126 -3.65 -6.29 2.73
CA LEU A 126 -4.24 -5.55 1.62
C LEU A 126 -3.25 -5.32 0.49
N PHE A 127 -1.98 -5.03 0.82
CA PHE A 127 -0.91 -4.90 -0.17
C PHE A 127 -0.75 -6.19 -0.98
N LEU A 128 -0.71 -7.36 -0.33
CA LEU A 128 -0.59 -8.66 -1.00
C LEU A 128 -1.85 -9.00 -1.82
N LYS A 129 -3.03 -8.74 -1.30
CA LYS A 129 -4.30 -8.92 -2.03
C LYS A 129 -4.35 -8.08 -3.32
N ASN A 130 -3.71 -6.92 -3.33
CA ASN A 130 -3.61 -6.06 -4.50
C ASN A 130 -2.78 -6.66 -5.64
N PHE A 131 -2.02 -7.74 -5.42
CA PHE A 131 -1.41 -8.48 -6.53
C PHE A 131 -2.45 -9.20 -7.39
N GLY A 132 -3.67 -9.39 -6.86
CA GLY A 132 -4.80 -9.97 -7.60
C GLY A 132 -4.63 -11.45 -7.95
N LEU A 133 -3.74 -12.15 -7.24
CA LEU A 133 -3.33 -13.54 -7.50
C LEU A 133 -3.42 -14.37 -6.23
N ARG A 134 -3.65 -15.66 -6.40
CA ARG A 134 -3.46 -16.64 -5.34
C ARG A 134 -1.97 -16.86 -5.16
N VAL A 135 -1.48 -16.72 -3.92
CA VAL A 135 -0.05 -16.82 -3.63
C VAL A 135 0.19 -17.56 -2.32
N TRP A 136 1.23 -18.40 -2.29
CA TRP A 136 1.76 -18.96 -1.06
C TRP A 136 2.27 -17.85 -0.15
N ILE A 137 2.00 -18.00 1.15
CA ILE A 137 2.56 -17.19 2.23
C ILE A 137 3.35 -18.07 3.19
N GLY A 138 4.12 -17.48 4.08
CA GLY A 138 5.00 -18.20 5.01
C GLY A 138 4.28 -18.82 6.20
N LEU A 139 3.04 -19.25 6.05
CA LEU A 139 2.19 -19.78 7.11
C LEU A 139 1.97 -21.28 6.91
N SER A 140 2.17 -22.09 7.96
CA SER A 140 1.85 -23.51 7.91
C SER A 140 1.64 -24.09 9.32
N ASP A 141 0.94 -25.23 9.41
CA ASP A 141 0.84 -26.05 10.61
C ASP A 141 1.45 -27.45 10.44
N LEU A 142 2.31 -27.62 9.42
CA LEU A 142 3.09 -28.83 9.12
C LEU A 142 3.80 -29.47 10.31
N LYS A 143 4.16 -28.70 11.34
CA LYS A 143 4.86 -29.23 12.53
C LYS A 143 3.90 -29.85 13.54
N THR A 144 2.76 -29.23 13.72
CA THR A 144 1.72 -29.63 14.66
C THR A 144 0.40 -29.17 14.09
N GLU A 145 -0.46 -30.13 13.79
CA GLU A 145 -1.81 -29.93 13.27
C GLU A 145 -2.59 -28.90 14.09
N ARG A 146 -3.18 -27.89 13.41
CA ARG A 146 -3.93 -26.76 13.98
C ARG A 146 -3.10 -25.77 14.78
N GLU A 147 -1.76 -25.90 14.79
CA GLU A 147 -0.85 -24.90 15.34
C GLU A 147 -0.18 -24.10 14.23
N TRP A 148 -0.89 -23.19 13.65
CA TRP A 148 -0.40 -22.33 12.58
C TRP A 148 0.79 -21.47 13.03
N LYS A 149 1.90 -21.58 12.33
CA LYS A 149 3.14 -20.85 12.57
C LYS A 149 3.67 -20.21 11.30
N TRP A 150 4.26 -19.06 11.46
CA TRP A 150 5.03 -18.43 10.40
C TRP A 150 6.37 -19.15 10.19
N VAL A 151 6.99 -18.95 9.02
CA VAL A 151 8.28 -19.55 8.66
C VAL A 151 9.44 -19.17 9.60
N ASP A 152 9.34 -18.06 10.33
CA ASP A 152 10.27 -17.64 11.39
C ASP A 152 9.99 -18.30 12.74
N GLY A 153 8.95 -19.10 12.86
CA GLY A 153 8.51 -19.76 14.08
C GLY A 153 7.56 -18.94 14.95
N SER A 154 7.27 -17.71 14.60
CA SER A 154 6.33 -16.88 15.35
C SER A 154 4.89 -17.38 15.24
N SER A 155 4.09 -17.06 16.26
CA SER A 155 2.65 -17.35 16.28
C SER A 155 1.87 -16.28 15.53
N LEU A 156 0.62 -16.58 15.13
CA LEU A 156 -0.28 -15.61 14.53
C LEU A 156 -0.69 -14.54 15.55
N CYS A 157 -0.17 -13.32 15.38
CA CYS A 157 -0.67 -12.12 16.08
C CYS A 157 -1.77 -11.41 15.30
N TYR A 158 -1.75 -11.54 13.98
CA TYR A 158 -2.76 -11.07 13.03
C TYR A 158 -3.24 -12.27 12.20
N SER A 159 -4.52 -12.36 11.93
CA SER A 159 -5.09 -13.36 11.05
C SER A 159 -6.15 -12.77 10.14
N SER A 160 -6.28 -13.30 8.94
CA SER A 160 -7.24 -12.87 7.94
C SER A 160 -7.78 -14.06 7.14
N TRP A 161 -8.12 -15.14 7.85
CA TRP A 161 -8.74 -16.31 7.24
C TRP A 161 -10.04 -15.93 6.53
N ALA A 162 -10.27 -16.49 5.36
CA ALA A 162 -11.55 -16.37 4.68
C ALA A 162 -12.65 -17.06 5.49
N LYS A 163 -13.91 -16.72 5.22
CA LYS A 163 -15.03 -17.33 5.95
C LYS A 163 -15.02 -18.85 5.80
N GLY A 164 -14.95 -19.56 6.94
CA GLY A 164 -14.95 -21.01 6.99
C GLY A 164 -13.56 -21.62 6.91
N GLN A 165 -12.50 -20.82 6.84
CA GLN A 165 -11.12 -21.27 6.81
C GLN A 165 -10.40 -21.02 8.16
N PRO A 166 -9.38 -21.81 8.51
CA PRO A 166 -8.90 -23.03 7.83
C PRO A 166 -9.90 -24.17 8.04
N ASP A 167 -10.14 -24.99 7.01
CA ASP A 167 -11.11 -26.10 7.08
C ASP A 167 -10.48 -27.50 6.95
N ASP A 168 -9.16 -27.57 6.74
CA ASP A 168 -8.38 -28.79 6.68
C ASP A 168 -9.08 -29.89 5.87
N ALA A 169 -9.33 -29.61 4.59
CA ALA A 169 -10.01 -30.54 3.70
C ALA A 169 -9.36 -31.93 3.73
N PRO A 170 -10.14 -33.01 3.56
CA PRO A 170 -9.65 -34.36 3.71
C PRO A 170 -8.37 -34.65 2.92
N GLY A 171 -7.28 -34.92 3.63
CA GLY A 171 -5.96 -35.18 3.07
C GLY A 171 -4.86 -34.26 3.62
N GLY A 172 -5.20 -33.27 4.44
CA GLY A 172 -4.28 -32.37 5.14
C GLY A 172 -3.93 -31.10 4.33
N GLU A 173 -4.55 -29.99 4.65
CA GLU A 173 -4.26 -28.68 4.03
C GLU A 173 -3.41 -27.84 4.98
N ASP A 174 -2.10 -28.11 5.02
CA ASP A 174 -1.17 -27.57 6.02
C ASP A 174 -0.48 -26.25 5.60
N CYS A 175 -0.75 -25.67 4.43
CA CYS A 175 -0.04 -24.52 3.91
C CYS A 175 -0.98 -23.34 3.59
N GLY A 176 -0.62 -22.17 4.11
CA GLY A 176 -1.40 -20.94 3.94
C GLY A 176 -1.20 -20.25 2.59
N GLU A 177 -2.30 -19.80 2.02
CA GLU A 177 -2.33 -18.98 0.82
C GLU A 177 -3.17 -17.70 1.01
N VAL A 178 -2.88 -16.64 0.28
CA VAL A 178 -3.80 -15.50 0.11
C VAL A 178 -4.69 -15.77 -1.09
N ARG A 179 -6.00 -15.62 -0.89
CA ARG A 179 -7.03 -15.74 -1.94
C ARG A 179 -7.81 -14.43 -2.09
N PRO A 180 -7.42 -13.54 -3.00
CA PRO A 180 -8.09 -12.26 -3.17
C PRO A 180 -9.59 -12.39 -3.46
N GLU A 181 -9.99 -13.43 -4.21
CA GLU A 181 -11.37 -13.69 -4.61
C GLU A 181 -12.28 -14.18 -3.46
N ARG A 182 -11.70 -14.67 -2.36
CA ARG A 182 -12.45 -15.11 -1.16
C ARG A 182 -12.31 -14.14 0.02
N ASP A 183 -11.66 -13.01 -0.21
CA ASP A 183 -11.42 -11.97 0.79
C ASP A 183 -10.66 -12.44 2.03
N GLY A 184 -9.74 -13.40 1.88
CA GLY A 184 -8.95 -13.87 3.02
C GLY A 184 -7.94 -14.95 2.67
N TRP A 185 -7.35 -15.51 3.71
CA TRP A 185 -6.44 -16.64 3.62
C TRP A 185 -7.22 -17.96 3.53
N ASN A 186 -6.57 -18.94 3.00
CA ASN A 186 -7.06 -20.31 2.90
C ASN A 186 -5.91 -21.26 3.23
N ASP A 187 -6.19 -22.39 3.83
CA ASP A 187 -5.30 -23.53 3.88
C ASP A 187 -5.41 -24.34 2.59
N LEU A 188 -4.33 -24.98 2.19
CA LEU A 188 -4.27 -25.76 0.98
C LEU A 188 -3.18 -26.82 1.09
N PHE A 189 -3.34 -27.93 0.34
CA PHE A 189 -2.30 -28.95 0.24
C PHE A 189 -0.96 -28.34 -0.20
N CYS A 190 0.08 -28.51 0.60
CA CYS A 190 1.41 -27.93 0.34
C CYS A 190 2.02 -28.37 -0.99
N THR A 191 1.52 -29.47 -1.57
CA THR A 191 1.97 -30.02 -2.87
C THR A 191 1.38 -29.32 -4.09
N HIS A 192 0.37 -28.46 -3.91
CA HIS A 192 -0.18 -27.67 -5.01
C HIS A 192 0.85 -26.68 -5.57
N SER A 193 0.74 -26.42 -6.86
CA SER A 193 1.59 -25.42 -7.53
C SER A 193 0.89 -24.07 -7.58
N GLN A 194 1.49 -23.08 -6.95
CA GLN A 194 1.01 -21.69 -6.95
C GLN A 194 2.17 -20.70 -7.07
N GLN A 195 1.85 -19.48 -7.44
CA GLN A 195 2.77 -18.37 -7.28
C GLN A 195 3.00 -18.10 -5.78
N TRP A 196 4.06 -17.40 -5.46
CA TRP A 196 4.42 -17.09 -4.08
C TRP A 196 4.94 -15.67 -3.95
N VAL A 197 5.02 -15.21 -2.70
CA VAL A 197 5.63 -13.92 -2.37
C VAL A 197 6.74 -14.15 -1.35
N CYS A 198 7.93 -13.64 -1.67
CA CYS A 198 9.03 -13.54 -0.73
C CYS A 198 9.05 -12.17 -0.06
N GLU A 199 9.47 -12.13 1.20
CA GLU A 199 9.71 -10.92 1.96
C GLU A 199 11.15 -10.86 2.45
N LYS A 200 11.75 -9.68 2.37
CA LYS A 200 13.04 -9.37 2.96
C LYS A 200 12.96 -8.04 3.68
N LYS A 201 13.24 -8.03 4.98
CA LYS A 201 13.34 -6.81 5.75
C LYS A 201 14.47 -5.93 5.23
N THR A 202 14.21 -4.65 5.03
CA THR A 202 15.27 -3.70 4.75
C THR A 202 16.08 -3.44 6.01
N PRO A 203 17.41 -3.24 5.89
CA PRO A 203 18.18 -2.73 7.03
C PRO A 203 17.55 -1.41 7.49
N VAL A 204 17.20 -1.33 8.76
CA VAL A 204 16.81 -0.03 9.35
C VAL A 204 18.06 0.81 9.32
N HIS A 205 18.18 1.73 8.35
CA HIS A 205 19.14 2.81 8.49
C HIS A 205 18.63 3.70 9.62
N PRO A 206 19.32 3.81 10.75
CA PRO A 206 18.98 4.84 11.71
C PRO A 206 19.11 6.16 10.95
N VAL A 207 17.99 6.85 10.77
CA VAL A 207 18.00 8.22 10.29
C VAL A 207 18.84 8.97 11.32
N GLY A 208 20.05 9.38 10.91
CA GLY A 208 20.95 10.12 11.77
C GLY A 208 20.22 11.35 12.32
N ILE A 209 20.16 11.42 13.63
CA ILE A 209 19.74 12.60 14.43
C ILE A 209 20.76 13.70 14.23
#